data_e4264c2cbd7113b876643a651e640236
#
_entry.id   e4264c2cbd7113b876643a651e640236
#
_cell.length_a   1.000
_cell.length_b   1.000
_cell.length_c   1.000
_cell.angle_alpha   90.00
_cell.angle_beta   90.00
_cell.angle_gamma   90.00
#
_symmetry.space_group_name_H-M   'P 1'
#
loop_
_entity.id
_entity.type
_entity.pdbx_description
1 polymer ?
#
loop_
_entity_poly.entity_id
_entity_poly.type
_entity_poly.pdbx_seq_one_letter_code
_entity_poly.pdbx_strand_id
1 'polypeptide(L)'
;MPNQSVEGGRRNMVLKEGDQAPHFEVLADDGRRVTLADYRGKNLILYFYPKANTPGCIHEANGFRNMFTDFQAQNAEIAGVSADPVEAQSKFSKKLNLNFPLLADTEFEVIEAYGARRMKSFLGKTFMGIVRTTFWIGPDGKIVKIWNGVVPRGHAADVLAALRGDEPAGSGDDAASAAASTSKS
;
A
#
# COMPACT_ATOMS: atom_id res chain seq x y z
N MET A 1 20.44 41.63 9.86
CA MET A 1 20.14 40.56 8.91
C MET A 1 18.95 39.78 9.44
N PRO A 2 17.78 39.95 8.87
CA PRO A 2 16.64 39.18 9.34
C PRO A 2 16.84 37.72 8.94
N ASN A 3 16.82 36.88 9.96
CA ASN A 3 16.77 35.44 9.83
C ASN A 3 15.43 35.10 9.21
N GLN A 4 15.43 34.74 7.94
CA GLN A 4 14.25 34.16 7.31
C GLN A 4 14.14 32.73 7.78
N SER A 5 13.37 32.54 8.84
CA SER A 5 12.84 31.24 9.18
C SER A 5 12.01 30.77 8.00
N VAL A 6 12.58 29.87 7.23
CA VAL A 6 11.82 29.17 6.21
C VAL A 6 10.85 28.24 6.96
N GLU A 7 9.70 28.75 7.28
CA GLU A 7 8.57 27.89 7.57
C GLU A 7 8.25 27.15 6.27
N GLY A 8 8.89 26.01 6.13
CA GLY A 8 8.56 25.06 5.10
C GLY A 8 7.14 24.57 5.38
N GLY A 9 6.15 25.26 4.85
CA GLY A 9 4.82 24.73 4.79
C GLY A 9 4.91 23.33 4.21
N ARG A 10 4.50 22.33 4.99
CA ARG A 10 4.31 20.98 4.48
C ARG A 10 3.25 21.08 3.40
N ARG A 11 3.70 21.30 2.17
CA ARG A 11 2.85 21.12 1.02
C ARG A 11 2.48 19.66 1.05
N ASN A 12 1.19 19.38 1.18
CA ASN A 12 0.67 18.03 0.94
C ASN A 12 0.96 17.68 -0.51
N MET A 13 2.19 17.25 -0.76
CA MET A 13 2.57 16.80 -2.08
C MET A 13 1.93 15.43 -2.28
N VAL A 14 0.94 15.39 -3.16
CA VAL A 14 0.36 14.13 -3.62
C VAL A 14 1.47 13.36 -4.33
N LEU A 15 1.80 12.19 -3.80
CA LEU A 15 2.79 11.31 -4.42
C LEU A 15 2.26 10.80 -5.76
N LYS A 16 3.15 10.69 -6.72
CA LYS A 16 2.86 10.19 -8.06
C LYS A 16 3.94 9.21 -8.50
N GLU A 17 3.64 8.48 -9.53
CA GLU A 17 4.59 7.57 -10.17
C GLU A 17 5.84 8.33 -10.60
N GLY A 18 7.00 7.75 -10.34
CA GLY A 18 8.30 8.35 -10.58
C GLY A 18 8.87 9.15 -9.42
N ASP A 19 8.07 9.51 -8.41
CA ASP A 19 8.54 10.20 -7.22
C ASP A 19 9.40 9.29 -6.36
N GLN A 20 10.36 9.88 -5.65
CA GLN A 20 11.10 9.18 -4.62
C GLN A 20 10.14 8.79 -3.50
N ALA A 21 10.10 7.52 -3.12
CA ALA A 21 9.29 7.06 -2.00
C ALA A 21 9.78 7.71 -0.69
N PRO A 22 8.88 8.21 0.16
CA PRO A 22 9.27 8.77 1.44
C PRO A 22 9.97 7.74 2.33
N HIS A 23 11.07 8.13 2.95
CA HIS A 23 11.75 7.31 3.93
C HIS A 23 10.85 7.04 5.12
N PHE A 24 10.94 5.85 5.68
CA PHE A 24 10.25 5.53 6.93
C PHE A 24 11.09 4.63 7.82
N GLU A 25 10.77 4.68 9.11
CA GLU A 25 11.31 3.82 10.13
C GLU A 25 10.21 3.53 11.14
N VAL A 26 9.83 2.28 11.30
CA VAL A 26 8.64 1.89 12.07
C VAL A 26 8.81 0.47 12.60
N LEU A 27 8.15 0.16 13.73
CA LEU A 27 8.17 -1.17 14.30
C LEU A 27 7.23 -2.11 13.55
N ALA A 28 7.70 -3.33 13.30
CA ALA A 28 6.90 -4.40 12.74
C ALA A 28 6.17 -5.18 13.84
N ASP A 29 5.30 -6.07 13.42
CA ASP A 29 4.51 -6.94 14.30
C ASP A 29 5.33 -7.84 15.23
N ASP A 30 6.57 -8.13 14.86
CA ASP A 30 7.52 -8.89 15.69
C ASP A 30 8.42 -8.01 16.56
N GLY A 31 8.19 -6.71 16.59
CA GLY A 31 8.97 -5.74 17.36
C GLY A 31 10.26 -5.28 16.69
N ARG A 32 10.61 -5.80 15.53
CA ARG A 32 11.78 -5.34 14.77
C ARG A 32 11.52 -3.97 14.16
N ARG A 33 12.58 -3.18 14.06
CA ARG A 33 12.55 -1.90 13.36
C ARG A 33 12.74 -2.14 11.86
N VAL A 34 11.82 -1.62 11.07
CA VAL A 34 11.81 -1.76 9.61
C VAL A 34 11.94 -0.38 8.97
N THR A 35 12.82 -0.27 7.99
CA THR A 35 13.03 0.98 7.24
C THR A 35 12.83 0.74 5.75
N LEU A 36 12.57 1.81 5.00
CA LEU A 36 12.50 1.73 3.54
C LEU A 36 13.83 1.21 2.95
N ALA A 37 14.96 1.61 3.54
CA ALA A 37 16.29 1.19 3.09
C ALA A 37 16.50 -0.33 3.14
N ASP A 38 15.80 -1.04 4.03
CA ASP A 38 15.88 -2.50 4.14
C ASP A 38 15.42 -3.20 2.86
N TYR A 39 14.63 -2.54 2.03
CA TYR A 39 14.09 -3.07 0.79
C TYR A 39 14.87 -2.64 -0.47
N ARG A 40 15.95 -1.91 -0.30
CA ARG A 40 16.77 -1.46 -1.45
C ARG A 40 17.26 -2.66 -2.27
N GLY A 41 17.13 -2.57 -3.59
CA GLY A 41 17.46 -3.66 -4.50
C GLY A 41 16.31 -4.64 -4.76
N LYS A 42 15.18 -4.46 -4.09
CA LYS A 42 13.98 -5.27 -4.26
C LYS A 42 12.78 -4.39 -4.56
N ASN A 43 11.78 -4.96 -5.21
CA ASN A 43 10.48 -4.32 -5.30
C ASN A 43 9.80 -4.44 -3.95
N LEU A 44 9.21 -3.35 -3.48
CA LEU A 44 8.40 -3.35 -2.26
C LEU A 44 6.94 -3.06 -2.61
N ILE A 45 6.07 -3.93 -2.20
CA ILE A 45 4.63 -3.70 -2.21
C ILE A 45 4.23 -3.26 -0.81
N LEU A 46 3.99 -1.97 -0.66
CA LEU A 46 3.63 -1.35 0.60
C LEU A 46 2.14 -1.01 0.56
N TYR A 47 1.33 -1.75 1.32
CA TYR A 47 -0.11 -1.51 1.30
C TYR A 47 -0.62 -0.98 2.64
N PHE A 48 -1.47 0.03 2.58
CA PHE A 48 -2.09 0.69 3.73
C PHE A 48 -3.50 0.17 3.90
N TYR A 49 -3.86 -0.20 5.13
CA TYR A 49 -5.19 -0.71 5.45
C TYR A 49 -5.73 -0.03 6.72
N PRO A 50 -7.08 0.11 6.84
CA PRO A 50 -7.68 0.91 7.91
C PRO A 50 -7.53 0.34 9.31
N LYS A 51 -7.70 -0.97 9.48
CA LYS A 51 -7.68 -1.57 10.80
C LYS A 51 -7.46 -3.08 10.75
N ALA A 52 -6.56 -3.56 11.61
CA ALA A 52 -6.30 -4.98 11.78
C ALA A 52 -7.57 -5.75 12.17
N ASN A 53 -7.65 -6.98 11.69
CA ASN A 53 -8.73 -7.93 12.02
C ASN A 53 -10.15 -7.50 11.59
N THR A 54 -10.25 -6.65 10.58
CA THR A 54 -11.54 -6.33 9.93
C THR A 54 -11.70 -7.15 8.65
N PRO A 55 -12.95 -7.44 8.19
CA PRO A 55 -13.18 -8.36 7.06
C PRO A 55 -12.41 -8.01 5.79
N GLY A 56 -12.41 -6.75 5.37
CA GLY A 56 -11.67 -6.31 4.19
C GLY A 56 -10.16 -6.44 4.34
N CYS A 57 -9.63 -6.11 5.50
CA CYS A 57 -8.20 -6.22 5.78
C CYS A 57 -7.75 -7.68 5.89
N ILE A 58 -8.60 -8.55 6.45
CA ILE A 58 -8.37 -10.00 6.45
C ILE A 58 -8.28 -10.53 5.02
N HIS A 59 -9.23 -10.14 4.19
CA HIS A 59 -9.30 -10.60 2.80
C HIS A 59 -8.07 -10.16 1.99
N GLU A 60 -7.67 -8.91 2.12
CA GLU A 60 -6.49 -8.36 1.44
C GLU A 60 -5.20 -9.06 1.89
N ALA A 61 -5.01 -9.21 3.21
CA ALA A 61 -3.82 -9.87 3.76
C ALA A 61 -3.73 -11.33 3.31
N ASN A 62 -4.84 -12.05 3.30
CA ASN A 62 -4.90 -13.43 2.82
C ASN A 62 -4.53 -13.53 1.34
N GLY A 63 -4.97 -12.58 0.53
CA GLY A 63 -4.62 -12.51 -0.89
C GLY A 63 -3.12 -12.42 -1.10
N PHE A 64 -2.46 -11.50 -0.41
CA PHE A 64 -1.00 -11.35 -0.47
C PHE A 64 -0.28 -12.59 0.09
N ARG A 65 -0.74 -13.12 1.22
CA ARG A 65 -0.16 -14.34 1.80
C ARG A 65 -0.20 -15.51 0.83
N ASN A 66 -1.33 -15.73 0.18
CA ASN A 66 -1.51 -16.87 -0.72
C ASN A 66 -0.64 -16.76 -1.98
N MET A 67 -0.28 -15.56 -2.38
CA MET A 67 0.56 -15.30 -3.56
C MET A 67 2.00 -14.94 -3.22
N PHE A 68 2.41 -15.08 -1.97
CA PHE A 68 3.72 -14.63 -1.48
C PHE A 68 4.88 -15.20 -2.29
N THR A 69 4.87 -16.49 -2.58
CA THR A 69 5.91 -17.15 -3.38
C THR A 69 5.99 -16.56 -4.79
N ASP A 70 4.85 -16.25 -5.39
CA ASP A 70 4.80 -15.60 -6.70
C ASP A 70 5.39 -14.19 -6.67
N PHE A 71 5.15 -13.43 -5.58
CA PHE A 71 5.77 -12.12 -5.39
C PHE A 71 7.28 -12.25 -5.24
N GLN A 72 7.75 -13.22 -4.48
CA GLN A 72 9.19 -13.47 -4.32
C GLN A 72 9.85 -13.81 -5.67
N ALA A 73 9.18 -14.56 -6.53
CA ALA A 73 9.66 -14.86 -7.88
C ALA A 73 9.83 -13.61 -8.74
N GLN A 74 9.15 -12.52 -8.40
CA GLN A 74 9.28 -11.21 -9.06
C GLN A 74 10.24 -10.28 -8.33
N ASN A 75 11.09 -10.79 -7.44
CA ASN A 75 11.97 -10.00 -6.58
C ASN A 75 11.19 -8.95 -5.78
N ALA A 76 10.02 -9.31 -5.28
CA ALA A 76 9.15 -8.40 -4.55
C ALA A 76 8.95 -8.87 -3.11
N GLU A 77 9.00 -7.91 -2.20
CA GLU A 77 8.64 -8.05 -0.80
C GLU A 77 7.32 -7.34 -0.54
N ILE A 78 6.62 -7.74 0.51
CA ILE A 78 5.33 -7.16 0.89
C ILE A 78 5.41 -6.64 2.32
N ALA A 79 4.82 -5.49 2.59
CA ALA A 79 4.64 -4.98 3.93
C ALA A 79 3.28 -4.28 4.03
N GLY A 80 2.52 -4.60 5.06
CA GLY A 80 1.25 -3.92 5.36
C GLY A 80 1.45 -2.84 6.41
N VAL A 81 0.69 -1.75 6.34
CA VAL A 81 0.77 -0.63 7.29
C VAL A 81 -0.62 -0.25 7.78
N SER A 82 -0.77 -0.14 9.07
CA SER A 82 -1.93 0.49 9.70
C SER A 82 -1.51 1.26 10.96
N ALA A 83 -2.44 1.96 11.57
CA ALA A 83 -2.18 2.68 12.82
C ALA A 83 -2.33 1.79 14.07
N ASP A 84 -2.63 0.52 13.89
CA ASP A 84 -2.73 -0.43 15.01
C ASP A 84 -1.37 -0.62 15.70
N PRO A 85 -1.38 -0.80 17.04
CA PRO A 85 -0.13 -1.03 17.78
C PRO A 85 0.48 -2.39 17.45
N VAL A 86 1.77 -2.54 17.78
CA VAL A 86 2.54 -3.79 17.55
C VAL A 86 1.79 -5.02 18.05
N GLU A 87 1.19 -4.95 19.24
CA GLU A 87 0.45 -6.07 19.81
C GLU A 87 -0.73 -6.52 18.95
N ALA A 88 -1.51 -5.57 18.44
CA ALA A 88 -2.65 -5.87 17.57
C ALA A 88 -2.18 -6.41 16.20
N GLN A 89 -1.11 -5.85 15.66
CA GLN A 89 -0.50 -6.34 14.42
C GLN A 89 0.04 -7.77 14.61
N SER A 90 0.66 -8.05 15.74
CA SER A 90 1.17 -9.37 16.07
C SER A 90 0.06 -10.42 16.14
N LYS A 91 -1.04 -10.11 16.82
CA LYS A 91 -2.21 -10.99 16.88
C LYS A 91 -2.81 -11.24 15.51
N PHE A 92 -2.92 -10.19 14.71
CA PHE A 92 -3.47 -10.26 13.36
C PHE A 92 -2.59 -11.13 12.44
N SER A 93 -1.28 -10.90 12.47
CA SER A 93 -0.30 -11.68 11.70
C SER A 93 -0.34 -13.16 12.06
N LYS A 94 -0.38 -13.48 13.35
CA LYS A 94 -0.44 -14.87 13.84
C LYS A 94 -1.75 -15.54 13.46
N LYS A 95 -2.87 -14.84 13.62
CA LYS A 95 -4.19 -15.36 13.26
C LYS A 95 -4.26 -15.78 11.79
N LEU A 96 -3.69 -14.99 10.90
CA LEU A 96 -3.70 -15.25 9.47
C LEU A 96 -2.47 -16.03 8.99
N ASN A 97 -1.53 -16.33 9.88
CA ASN A 97 -0.28 -16.99 9.52
C ASN A 97 0.44 -16.26 8.38
N LEU A 98 0.62 -14.96 8.52
CA LEU A 98 1.25 -14.12 7.51
C LEU A 98 2.77 -14.37 7.43
N ASN A 99 3.29 -14.28 6.23
CA ASN A 99 4.70 -14.49 5.91
C ASN A 99 5.41 -13.19 5.50
N PHE A 100 4.80 -12.05 5.78
CA PHE A 100 5.36 -10.70 5.57
C PHE A 100 5.04 -9.82 6.79
N PRO A 101 5.82 -8.74 7.02
CA PRO A 101 5.62 -7.90 8.18
C PRO A 101 4.40 -7.00 8.08
N LEU A 102 3.79 -6.73 9.23
CA LEU A 102 2.80 -5.67 9.41
C LEU A 102 3.44 -4.56 10.22
N LEU A 103 3.40 -3.34 9.71
CA LEU A 103 4.05 -2.17 10.29
C LEU A 103 3.05 -1.39 11.15
N ALA A 104 3.46 -1.09 12.39
CA ALA A 104 2.64 -0.42 13.39
C ALA A 104 2.93 1.08 13.40
N ASP A 105 2.23 1.83 12.57
CA ASP A 105 2.41 3.28 12.43
C ASP A 105 1.45 4.05 13.36
N THR A 106 1.62 3.90 14.66
CA THR A 106 0.72 4.45 15.67
C THR A 106 0.67 5.98 15.68
N GLU A 107 1.71 6.65 15.20
CA GLU A 107 1.80 8.10 15.12
C GLU A 107 1.40 8.67 13.75
N PHE A 108 0.93 7.84 12.84
CA PHE A 108 0.53 8.22 11.48
C PHE A 108 1.63 8.86 10.64
N GLU A 109 2.89 8.69 10.99
CA GLU A 109 4.02 9.30 10.28
C GLU A 109 4.15 8.76 8.85
N VAL A 110 4.13 7.45 8.69
CA VAL A 110 4.23 6.79 7.39
C VAL A 110 2.93 6.99 6.61
N ILE A 111 1.80 6.79 7.28
CA ILE A 111 0.47 6.94 6.67
C ILE A 111 0.30 8.33 6.07
N GLU A 112 0.69 9.38 6.79
CA GLU A 112 0.60 10.76 6.28
C GLU A 112 1.65 11.06 5.21
N ALA A 113 2.88 10.58 5.38
CA ALA A 113 3.94 10.77 4.37
C ALA A 113 3.54 10.20 3.01
N TYR A 114 2.83 9.08 3.00
CA TYR A 114 2.35 8.44 1.77
C TYR A 114 0.96 8.91 1.34
N GLY A 115 0.35 9.86 2.07
CA GLY A 115 -0.94 10.42 1.70
C GLY A 115 -2.11 9.45 1.83
N ALA A 116 -1.98 8.43 2.67
CA ALA A 116 -3.02 7.41 2.85
C ALA A 116 -4.08 7.80 3.89
N ARG A 117 -3.88 8.91 4.62
CA ARG A 117 -4.89 9.45 5.54
C ARG A 117 -5.68 10.54 4.84
N ARG A 118 -6.98 10.32 4.65
CA ARG A 118 -7.85 11.22 3.91
C ARG A 118 -9.23 11.32 4.55
N MET A 119 -9.98 12.34 4.15
CA MET A 119 -11.38 12.45 4.53
C MET A 119 -12.18 11.30 3.94
N LYS A 120 -12.93 10.61 4.81
CA LYS A 120 -13.85 9.53 4.44
C LYS A 120 -15.26 9.94 4.83
N SER A 121 -16.24 9.46 4.09
CA SER A 121 -17.65 9.71 4.36
C SER A 121 -18.37 8.37 4.57
N PHE A 122 -19.11 8.27 5.66
CA PHE A 122 -19.89 7.09 5.98
C PHE A 122 -21.17 7.49 6.74
N LEU A 123 -22.34 7.08 6.24
CA LEU A 123 -23.65 7.39 6.83
C LEU A 123 -23.84 8.89 7.14
N GLY A 124 -23.46 9.75 6.18
CA GLY A 124 -23.62 11.20 6.31
C GLY A 124 -22.61 11.88 7.22
N LYS A 125 -21.66 11.13 7.80
CA LYS A 125 -20.57 11.67 8.63
C LYS A 125 -19.27 11.66 7.84
N THR A 126 -18.47 12.72 8.01
CA THR A 126 -17.12 12.80 7.45
C THR A 126 -16.10 12.69 8.57
N PHE A 127 -15.02 11.98 8.33
CA PHE A 127 -13.94 11.78 9.30
C PHE A 127 -12.62 11.50 8.58
N MET A 128 -11.51 11.78 9.24
CA MET A 128 -10.19 11.40 8.74
C MET A 128 -9.96 9.92 8.98
N GLY A 129 -9.59 9.20 7.95
CA GLY A 129 -9.33 7.78 8.05
C GLY A 129 -8.32 7.32 7.03
N ILE A 130 -7.83 6.09 7.19
CA ILE A 130 -6.89 5.48 6.25
C ILE A 130 -7.67 4.98 5.04
N VAL A 131 -7.29 5.47 3.87
CA VAL A 131 -7.80 4.99 2.60
C VAL A 131 -6.91 3.84 2.15
N ARG A 132 -7.52 2.71 1.81
CA ARG A 132 -6.83 1.53 1.32
C ARG A 132 -6.07 1.88 0.05
N THR A 133 -4.74 1.91 0.14
CA THR A 133 -3.83 2.37 -0.92
C THR A 133 -2.62 1.44 -0.96
N THR A 134 -2.16 1.12 -2.15
CA THR A 134 -0.96 0.28 -2.34
C THR A 134 0.04 1.01 -3.20
N PHE A 135 1.31 0.95 -2.79
CA PHE A 135 2.44 1.51 -3.53
C PHE A 135 3.36 0.37 -3.97
N TRP A 136 3.71 0.35 -5.24
CA TRP A 136 4.83 -0.44 -5.73
C TRP A 136 6.05 0.46 -5.81
N ILE A 137 7.02 0.21 -4.95
CA ILE A 137 8.29 0.93 -4.90
C ILE A 137 9.36 0.04 -5.53
N GLY A 138 10.06 0.58 -6.54
CA GLY A 138 11.09 -0.16 -7.26
C GLY A 138 12.38 -0.33 -6.46
N PRO A 139 13.32 -1.13 -6.98
CA PRO A 139 14.61 -1.39 -6.31
C PRO A 139 15.46 -0.14 -6.05
N ASP A 140 15.23 0.91 -6.81
CA ASP A 140 15.91 2.22 -6.67
C ASP A 140 15.22 3.16 -5.68
N GLY A 141 14.11 2.73 -5.05
CA GLY A 141 13.34 3.53 -4.10
C GLY A 141 12.33 4.48 -4.73
N LYS A 142 12.13 4.41 -6.04
CA LYS A 142 11.14 5.23 -6.74
C LYS A 142 9.80 4.52 -6.84
N ILE A 143 8.72 5.28 -6.73
CA ILE A 143 7.36 4.76 -6.88
C ILE A 143 7.13 4.39 -8.35
N VAL A 144 6.82 3.13 -8.61
CA VAL A 144 6.52 2.62 -9.95
C VAL A 144 5.04 2.71 -10.25
N LYS A 145 4.19 2.37 -9.28
CA LYS A 145 2.74 2.39 -9.45
C LYS A 145 2.03 2.63 -8.13
N ILE A 146 0.86 3.26 -8.18
CA ILE A 146 0.00 3.53 -7.04
C ILE A 146 -1.41 3.03 -7.35
N TRP A 147 -2.00 2.26 -6.42
CA TRP A 147 -3.41 1.88 -6.45
C TRP A 147 -4.13 2.61 -5.33
N ASN A 148 -5.00 3.54 -5.70
CA ASN A 148 -5.81 4.32 -4.76
C ASN A 148 -7.20 3.72 -4.61
N GLY A 149 -7.77 3.80 -3.39
CA GLY A 149 -9.13 3.34 -3.17
C GLY A 149 -9.32 1.86 -3.49
N VAL A 150 -8.43 1.03 -3.01
CA VAL A 150 -8.37 -0.39 -3.34
C VAL A 150 -9.59 -1.15 -2.82
N VAL A 151 -10.15 -2.00 -3.68
CA VAL A 151 -11.11 -3.04 -3.29
C VAL A 151 -10.30 -4.28 -2.90
N PRO A 152 -10.49 -4.84 -1.68
CA PRO A 152 -9.66 -5.95 -1.19
C PRO A 152 -9.68 -7.19 -2.07
N ARG A 153 -10.84 -7.51 -2.63
CA ARG A 153 -11.03 -8.73 -3.43
C ARG A 153 -10.26 -8.62 -4.75
N GLY A 154 -9.37 -9.58 -5.00
CA GLY A 154 -8.60 -9.65 -6.24
C GLY A 154 -7.41 -8.69 -6.33
N HIS A 155 -7.20 -7.84 -5.33
CA HIS A 155 -6.16 -6.82 -5.37
C HIS A 155 -4.75 -7.42 -5.46
N ALA A 156 -4.44 -8.46 -4.68
CA ALA A 156 -3.13 -9.10 -4.73
C ALA A 156 -2.82 -9.65 -6.13
N ALA A 157 -3.80 -10.22 -6.79
CA ALA A 157 -3.66 -10.72 -8.17
C ALA A 157 -3.39 -9.57 -9.15
N ASP A 158 -4.04 -8.43 -8.99
CA ASP A 158 -3.84 -7.25 -9.83
C ASP A 158 -2.42 -6.69 -9.66
N VAL A 159 -1.93 -6.62 -8.42
CA VAL A 159 -0.57 -6.16 -8.13
C VAL A 159 0.46 -7.12 -8.73
N LEU A 160 0.26 -8.42 -8.57
CA LEU A 160 1.16 -9.42 -9.13
C LEU A 160 1.19 -9.36 -10.65
N ALA A 161 0.04 -9.19 -11.29
CA ALA A 161 -0.04 -9.02 -12.75
C ALA A 161 0.76 -7.80 -13.22
N ALA A 162 0.68 -6.69 -12.49
CA ALA A 162 1.46 -5.48 -12.81
C ALA A 162 2.97 -5.73 -12.68
N LEU A 163 3.41 -6.46 -11.65
CA LEU A 163 4.82 -6.84 -11.48
C LEU A 163 5.33 -7.72 -12.62
N ARG A 164 4.47 -8.59 -13.15
CA ARG A 164 4.79 -9.48 -14.28
C ARG A 164 4.76 -8.77 -15.63
N GLY A 165 4.28 -7.53 -15.68
CA GLY A 165 4.05 -6.81 -16.92
C GLY A 165 2.78 -7.22 -17.66
N ASP A 166 1.89 -7.97 -17.02
CA ASP A 166 0.60 -8.37 -17.57
C ASP A 166 -0.44 -7.29 -17.35
N GLU A 167 -1.37 -7.11 -18.31
CA GLU A 167 -2.51 -6.23 -18.13
C GLU A 167 -3.44 -6.83 -17.05
N PRO A 168 -3.84 -6.04 -16.04
CA PRO A 168 -4.80 -6.55 -15.05
C PRO A 168 -6.13 -6.88 -15.72
N ALA A 169 -6.70 -8.03 -15.37
CA ALA A 169 -8.02 -8.44 -15.83
C ALA A 169 -9.05 -7.42 -15.31
N GLY A 170 -9.38 -6.44 -16.19
CA GLY A 170 -10.53 -5.58 -16.08
C GLY A 170 -10.80 -4.93 -14.72
N SER A 171 -10.17 -3.81 -14.44
CA SER A 171 -10.84 -2.79 -13.62
C SER A 171 -12.03 -2.29 -14.43
N GLY A 172 -13.21 -2.29 -13.82
CA GLY A 172 -14.48 -2.12 -14.54
C GLY A 172 -14.75 -0.82 -15.29
N ASP A 173 -13.73 0.03 -15.47
CA ASP A 173 -13.88 1.27 -16.21
C ASP A 173 -13.53 1.12 -17.71
N ASP A 174 -12.85 0.05 -18.09
CA ASP A 174 -12.46 -0.19 -19.47
C ASP A 174 -13.40 -1.14 -20.24
N ALA A 175 -14.40 -1.68 -19.57
CA ALA A 175 -15.35 -2.59 -20.21
C ALA A 175 -16.15 -1.94 -21.35
N ALA A 176 -16.24 -0.62 -21.38
CA ALA A 176 -16.96 0.10 -22.43
C ALA A 176 -16.14 0.30 -23.72
N SER A 177 -14.81 0.25 -23.65
CA SER A 177 -13.98 0.45 -24.85
C SER A 177 -13.64 -0.83 -25.59
N ALA A 178 -13.76 -1.98 -24.92
CA ALA A 178 -13.45 -3.27 -25.53
C ALA A 178 -14.56 -3.79 -26.46
N ALA A 179 -15.78 -3.25 -26.34
CA ALA A 179 -16.91 -3.71 -27.13
C ALA A 179 -16.97 -3.12 -28.56
N ALA A 180 -16.09 -2.19 -28.89
CA ALA A 180 -16.13 -1.45 -30.15
C ALA A 180 -15.25 -2.03 -31.26
N SER A 181 -14.52 -3.10 -31.05
CA SER A 181 -13.55 -3.64 -32.00
C SER A 181 -13.88 -5.01 -32.58
N THR A 182 -15.13 -5.36 -32.70
CA THR A 182 -15.46 -6.51 -33.54
C THR A 182 -15.38 -6.08 -34.99
N SER A 183 -14.23 -6.27 -35.57
CA SER A 183 -14.10 -6.18 -36.99
C SER A 183 -14.95 -7.27 -37.62
N LYS A 184 -15.87 -6.87 -38.42
CA LYS A 184 -16.50 -7.80 -39.37
C LYS A 184 -15.56 -8.09 -40.50
N SER A 185 -15.23 -9.31 -40.67
CA SER A 185 -14.78 -9.79 -41.98
C SER A 185 -15.99 -10.12 -42.82
#